data_b9de3078cac7a50daa6cc3ded682c906
#
_entry.id   b9de3078cac7a50daa6cc3ded682c906
#
_cell.length_a   1.000
_cell.length_b   1.000
_cell.length_c   1.000
_cell.angle_alpha   90.00
_cell.angle_beta   90.00
_cell.angle_gamma   90.00
#
_symmetry.space_group_name_H-M   'P 1'
#
loop_
_entity.id
_entity.type
_entity.pdbx_description
1 polymer ?
#
loop_
_entity_poly.entity_id
_entity_poly.type
_entity_poly.pdbx_seq_one_letter_code
_entity_poly.pdbx_strand_id
1 'polypeptide(L)'
;WDSPIMSKQFSERAPFKFKKFKKNSGFKFDFHGRKLVMYVLYGPGGGEATISIDSQAPRKIRFFDGYCSYYRMMPILIFEGNDGRHIVEFKMSDSKIDKRSILLPSHQQDFDKNPKKYEPANGYACCLYIVQ
;
A
#
# COMPACT_ATOMS: atom_id res chain seq x y z
N TRP A 1 -11.57 -7.53 7.97
CA TRP A 1 -10.97 -6.90 6.79
C TRP A 1 -11.96 -6.83 5.65
N ASP A 2 -12.17 -5.62 5.15
CA ASP A 2 -13.08 -5.40 4.04
C ASP A 2 -12.31 -5.43 2.73
N SER A 3 -12.89 -6.10 1.72
CA SER A 3 -12.34 -6.04 0.38
C SER A 3 -12.58 -4.66 -0.20
N PRO A 4 -11.58 -4.03 -0.83
CA PRO A 4 -11.79 -2.77 -1.52
C PRO A 4 -12.78 -2.94 -2.68
N ILE A 5 -13.52 -1.87 -2.95
CA ILE A 5 -14.51 -1.87 -4.03
C ILE A 5 -13.89 -2.27 -5.37
N MET A 6 -12.70 -1.77 -5.64
CA MET A 6 -12.00 -2.07 -6.89
C MET A 6 -11.47 -3.49 -6.97
N SER A 7 -11.52 -4.22 -5.90
CA SER A 7 -10.96 -5.56 -5.84
C SER A 7 -11.93 -6.65 -6.29
N LYS A 8 -13.06 -6.30 -6.90
CA LYS A 8 -13.96 -7.33 -7.41
C LYS A 8 -13.22 -8.36 -8.24
N GLN A 9 -12.34 -7.90 -9.12
CA GLN A 9 -11.49 -8.76 -9.93
C GLN A 9 -10.54 -9.59 -9.06
N PHE A 10 -9.99 -8.99 -8.01
CA PHE A 10 -9.10 -9.66 -7.07
C PHE A 10 -9.83 -10.64 -6.17
N SER A 11 -10.96 -10.24 -5.61
CA SER A 11 -11.73 -11.09 -4.71
C SER A 11 -12.28 -12.34 -5.39
N GLU A 12 -12.53 -12.29 -6.69
CA GLU A 12 -12.94 -13.45 -7.47
C GLU A 12 -11.79 -14.43 -7.74
N ARG A 13 -10.53 -13.94 -7.74
CA ARG A 13 -9.35 -14.74 -8.08
C ARG A 13 -8.49 -15.12 -6.91
N ALA A 14 -8.58 -14.37 -5.81
CA ALA A 14 -7.76 -14.56 -4.64
C ALA A 14 -8.62 -14.55 -3.38
N PRO A 15 -8.39 -15.48 -2.43
CA PRO A 15 -9.19 -15.56 -1.21
C PRO A 15 -8.79 -14.49 -0.18
N PHE A 16 -8.07 -13.47 -0.57
CA PHE A 16 -7.54 -12.45 0.34
C PHE A 16 -8.51 -11.32 0.51
N LYS A 17 -8.65 -10.86 1.75
CA LYS A 17 -9.35 -9.63 2.08
C LYS A 17 -8.34 -8.55 2.34
N PHE A 18 -8.62 -7.33 1.88
CA PHE A 18 -7.75 -6.18 2.05
C PHE A 18 -8.43 -5.14 2.93
N LYS A 19 -7.69 -4.64 3.90
CA LYS A 19 -8.12 -3.49 4.66
C LYS A 19 -7.73 -2.22 3.92
N LYS A 20 -8.70 -1.32 3.78
CA LYS A 20 -8.52 -0.04 3.13
C LYS A 20 -8.16 1.03 4.15
N PHE A 21 -7.10 1.77 3.87
CA PHE A 21 -6.67 2.91 4.67
C PHE A 21 -6.86 4.17 3.87
N LYS A 22 -7.72 5.06 4.36
CA LYS A 22 -7.98 6.33 3.73
C LYS A 22 -6.92 7.36 4.13
N LYS A 23 -6.87 8.47 3.39
CA LYS A 23 -6.08 9.65 3.68
C LYS A 23 -6.15 10.01 5.18
N ASN A 24 -5.00 10.31 5.77
CA ASN A 24 -4.85 10.69 7.18
C ASN A 24 -5.19 9.60 8.20
N SER A 25 -5.55 8.41 7.77
CA SER A 25 -5.75 7.28 8.69
C SER A 25 -4.46 6.47 8.83
N GLY A 26 -4.40 5.67 9.87
CA GLY A 26 -3.24 4.82 10.08
C GLY A 26 -3.47 3.82 11.19
N PHE A 27 -2.42 3.11 11.52
CA PHE A 27 -2.46 2.14 12.61
C PHE A 27 -1.08 2.00 13.23
N LYS A 28 -1.09 1.45 14.44
CA LYS A 28 0.12 1.13 15.18
C LYS A 28 -0.01 -0.28 15.70
N PHE A 29 1.06 -1.06 15.57
CA PHE A 29 1.09 -2.42 16.11
C PHE A 29 2.51 -2.80 16.46
N ASP A 30 2.64 -3.85 17.28
CA ASP A 30 3.94 -4.43 17.57
C ASP A 30 4.02 -5.86 17.02
N PHE A 31 5.24 -6.30 16.76
CA PHE A 31 5.51 -7.67 16.39
C PHE A 31 6.80 -8.12 17.05
N HIS A 32 6.97 -9.42 17.18
CA HIS A 32 8.20 -10.01 17.67
C HIS A 32 8.86 -10.81 16.54
N GLY A 33 10.06 -10.42 16.17
CA GLY A 33 10.77 -11.08 15.09
C GLY A 33 11.92 -10.25 14.58
N ARG A 34 12.56 -10.73 13.53
CA ARG A 34 13.72 -10.09 12.89
C ARG A 34 13.39 -9.56 11.48
N LYS A 35 12.21 -9.86 10.96
CA LYS A 35 11.81 -9.44 9.62
C LYS A 35 10.30 -9.32 9.54
N LEU A 36 9.83 -8.28 8.89
CA LEU A 36 8.42 -8.03 8.63
C LEU A 36 8.20 -7.65 7.18
N VAL A 37 7.35 -8.39 6.49
CA VAL A 37 6.89 -8.10 5.13
C VAL A 37 5.39 -7.85 5.17
N MET A 38 4.94 -6.79 4.52
CA MET A 38 3.53 -6.48 4.36
C MET A 38 3.11 -6.68 2.91
N TYR A 39 2.01 -7.37 2.70
CA TYR A 39 1.43 -7.55 1.37
C TYR A 39 0.35 -6.52 1.14
N VAL A 40 0.50 -5.74 0.08
CA VAL A 40 -0.35 -4.58 -0.21
C VAL A 40 -0.83 -4.62 -1.65
N LEU A 41 -1.79 -3.77 -1.99
CA LEU A 41 -2.18 -3.55 -3.38
C LEU A 41 -1.60 -2.24 -3.88
N TYR A 42 -0.93 -2.32 -5.02
CA TYR A 42 -0.61 -1.17 -5.85
C TYR A 42 -1.70 -1.03 -6.91
N GLY A 43 -2.16 0.16 -7.15
CA GLY A 43 -3.20 0.36 -8.15
C GLY A 43 -3.56 1.82 -8.36
N PRO A 44 -4.53 2.07 -9.25
CA PRO A 44 -4.91 3.44 -9.63
C PRO A 44 -5.30 4.33 -8.45
N GLY A 45 -5.98 3.76 -7.46
CA GLY A 45 -6.39 4.48 -6.26
C GLY A 45 -5.33 4.52 -5.16
N GLY A 46 -4.09 4.11 -5.44
CA GLY A 46 -3.03 4.07 -4.45
C GLY A 46 -2.52 5.45 -4.06
N GLY A 47 -2.28 5.63 -2.78
CA GLY A 47 -1.71 6.85 -2.22
C GLY A 47 -0.30 6.62 -1.70
N GLU A 48 0.10 7.45 -0.76
CA GLU A 48 1.42 7.42 -0.14
C GLU A 48 1.25 7.32 1.37
N ALA A 49 2.14 6.56 2.01
CA ALA A 49 2.14 6.41 3.46
C ALA A 49 3.53 6.65 4.02
N THR A 50 3.58 6.94 5.31
CA THR A 50 4.83 6.92 6.09
C THR A 50 4.80 5.74 7.04
N ILE A 51 5.96 5.09 7.20
CA ILE A 51 6.13 3.98 8.13
C ILE A 51 7.35 4.27 8.97
N SER A 52 7.21 4.16 10.28
CA SER A 52 8.34 4.23 11.20
C SER A 52 8.39 2.98 12.07
N ILE A 53 9.61 2.56 12.38
CA ILE A 53 9.90 1.40 13.22
C ILE A 53 10.61 1.90 14.46
N ASP A 54 10.08 1.54 15.64
CA ASP A 54 10.70 1.88 16.94
C ASP A 54 10.96 3.37 17.09
N SER A 55 10.04 4.20 16.57
CA SER A 55 10.12 5.66 16.61
C SER A 55 11.34 6.25 15.90
N GLN A 56 11.95 5.50 15.00
CA GLN A 56 13.04 5.99 14.16
C GLN A 56 12.51 6.83 13.00
N ALA A 57 13.41 7.38 12.20
CA ALA A 57 13.04 8.24 11.08
C ALA A 57 12.05 7.54 10.13
N PRO A 58 10.92 8.18 9.79
CA PRO A 58 9.92 7.57 8.93
C PRO A 58 10.41 7.42 7.50
N ARG A 59 9.91 6.38 6.84
CA ARG A 59 10.15 6.08 5.45
C ARG A 59 8.84 6.23 4.68
N LYS A 60 8.92 6.74 3.45
CA LYS A 60 7.74 6.86 2.60
C LYS A 60 7.55 5.60 1.77
N ILE A 61 6.28 5.19 1.62
CA ILE A 61 5.87 4.10 0.75
C ILE A 61 4.76 4.62 -0.15
N ARG A 62 4.89 4.38 -1.45
CA ARG A 62 3.91 4.78 -2.44
C ARG A 62 3.26 3.54 -3.02
N PHE A 63 1.92 3.49 -2.96
CA PHE A 63 1.13 2.36 -3.48
C PHE A 63 0.74 2.57 -4.94
N PHE A 64 1.59 3.25 -5.68
CA PHE A 64 1.38 3.60 -7.07
C PHE A 64 2.71 3.61 -7.81
N ASP A 65 2.74 2.97 -8.99
CA ASP A 65 3.91 2.96 -9.85
C ASP A 65 3.50 3.09 -11.33
N GLY A 66 4.45 2.96 -12.24
CA GLY A 66 4.22 3.15 -13.66
C GLY A 66 3.27 2.15 -14.32
N TYR A 67 2.94 1.06 -13.64
CA TYR A 67 2.04 0.02 -14.16
C TYR A 67 0.64 0.09 -13.56
N CYS A 68 0.32 1.10 -12.76
CA CYS A 68 -0.89 1.14 -11.95
C CYS A 68 -2.15 1.58 -12.70
N SER A 69 -2.36 1.08 -13.92
CA SER A 69 -3.67 1.14 -14.55
C SER A 69 -4.59 0.01 -14.08
N TYR A 70 -4.05 -0.93 -13.31
CA TYR A 70 -4.77 -2.05 -12.69
C TYR A 70 -4.15 -2.35 -11.32
N TYR A 71 -4.82 -3.21 -10.54
CA TYR A 71 -4.37 -3.55 -9.18
C TYR A 71 -3.50 -4.80 -9.19
N ARG A 72 -2.39 -4.75 -8.43
CA ARG A 72 -1.45 -5.87 -8.25
C ARG A 72 -1.10 -6.00 -6.78
N MET A 73 -1.01 -7.23 -6.30
CA MET A 73 -0.52 -7.48 -4.94
C MET A 73 1.01 -7.45 -4.94
N MET A 74 1.58 -6.67 -4.02
CA MET A 74 3.02 -6.48 -3.90
C MET A 74 3.48 -6.73 -2.47
N PRO A 75 4.59 -7.45 -2.28
CA PRO A 75 5.23 -7.53 -0.98
C PRO A 75 6.08 -6.28 -0.74
N ILE A 76 6.01 -5.73 0.48
CA ILE A 76 6.88 -4.63 0.90
C ILE A 76 7.65 -5.08 2.13
N LEU A 77 8.97 -5.01 2.05
CA LEU A 77 9.83 -5.24 3.21
C LEU A 77 9.73 -4.02 4.13
N ILE A 78 9.11 -4.22 5.30
CA ILE A 78 8.92 -3.18 6.29
C ILE A 78 10.12 -3.08 7.22
N PHE A 79 10.61 -4.22 7.67
CA PHE A 79 11.72 -4.28 8.62
C PHE A 79 12.56 -5.53 8.40
N GLU A 80 13.87 -5.37 8.54
CA GLU A 80 14.82 -6.48 8.66
C GLU A 80 15.96 -6.03 9.56
N GLY A 81 16.21 -6.78 10.62
CA GLY A 81 17.23 -6.40 11.59
C GLY A 81 17.30 -7.35 12.77
N ASN A 82 17.54 -6.81 13.94
CA ASN A 82 17.70 -7.60 15.15
C ASN A 82 16.39 -8.25 15.55
N ASP A 83 16.46 -9.51 16.00
CA ASP A 83 15.31 -10.19 16.58
C ASP A 83 14.88 -9.50 17.87
N GLY A 84 13.59 -9.43 18.08
CA GLY A 84 13.02 -8.81 19.26
C GLY A 84 11.67 -8.19 18.98
N ARG A 85 11.16 -7.46 19.97
CA ARG A 85 9.90 -6.73 19.86
C ARG A 85 10.15 -5.40 19.15
N HIS A 86 9.36 -5.14 18.12
CA HIS A 86 9.42 -3.90 17.35
C HIS A 86 8.03 -3.27 17.24
N ILE A 87 7.98 -1.95 17.21
CA ILE A 87 6.74 -1.19 17.11
C ILE A 87 6.70 -0.52 15.75
N VAL A 88 5.62 -0.76 15.01
CA VAL A 88 5.39 -0.20 13.67
C VAL A 88 4.31 0.86 13.76
N GLU A 89 4.57 2.04 13.22
CA GLU A 89 3.57 3.08 13.00
C GLU A 89 3.41 3.32 11.51
N PHE A 90 2.18 3.19 11.04
CA PHE A 90 1.81 3.39 9.65
C PHE A 90 0.78 4.51 9.56
N LYS A 91 1.02 5.48 8.68
CA LYS A 91 0.07 6.58 8.49
C LYS A 91 -0.05 6.94 7.01
N MET A 92 -1.28 6.97 6.52
CA MET A 92 -1.55 7.44 5.16
C MET A 92 -1.36 8.96 5.09
N SER A 93 -0.62 9.40 4.09
CA SER A 93 -0.40 10.81 3.81
C SER A 93 -1.61 11.40 3.08
N ASP A 94 -1.75 12.71 3.13
CA ASP A 94 -2.68 13.45 2.28
C ASP A 94 -1.99 14.07 1.06
N SER A 95 -0.75 13.70 0.80
CA SER A 95 0.02 14.20 -0.34
C SER A 95 -0.64 13.82 -1.66
N LYS A 96 -0.66 14.77 -2.58
CA LYS A 96 -1.11 14.50 -3.95
C LYS A 96 0.04 13.92 -4.75
N ILE A 97 -0.29 12.92 -5.55
CA ILE A 97 0.66 12.25 -6.44
C ILE A 97 0.31 12.64 -7.88
N ASP A 98 1.29 13.07 -8.65
CA ASP A 98 1.12 13.29 -10.09
C ASP A 98 1.14 11.94 -10.81
N LYS A 99 0.01 11.26 -10.76
CA LYS A 99 -0.11 9.88 -11.22
C LYS A 99 0.13 9.73 -12.71
N ARG A 100 -0.35 10.69 -13.51
CA ARG A 100 -0.18 10.61 -14.94
C ARG A 100 1.29 10.61 -15.34
N SER A 101 2.10 11.46 -14.69
CA SER A 101 3.53 11.52 -15.02
C SER A 101 4.30 10.27 -14.56
N ILE A 102 3.82 9.59 -13.54
CA ILE A 102 4.43 8.34 -13.05
C ILE A 102 4.11 7.17 -13.97
N LEU A 103 2.90 7.14 -14.55
CA LEU A 103 2.49 6.06 -15.43
C LEU A 103 3.39 5.97 -16.67
N LEU A 104 3.73 4.74 -17.04
CA LEU A 104 4.42 4.49 -18.31
C LEU A 104 3.56 4.99 -19.47
N PRO A 105 4.19 5.43 -20.59
CA PRO A 105 3.43 5.98 -21.73
C PRO A 105 2.28 5.08 -22.20
N SER A 106 2.48 3.77 -22.19
CA SER A 106 1.44 2.82 -22.61
C SER A 106 0.25 2.77 -21.67
N HIS A 107 0.38 3.27 -20.42
CA HIS A 107 -0.69 3.27 -19.42
C HIS A 107 -1.34 4.64 -19.25
N GLN A 108 -0.76 5.70 -19.82
CA GLN A 108 -1.30 7.05 -19.69
C GLN A 108 -2.65 7.21 -20.38
N GLN A 109 -2.94 6.42 -21.41
CA GLN A 109 -4.24 6.43 -22.06
C GLN A 109 -5.38 6.06 -21.12
N ASP A 110 -5.13 5.10 -20.23
CA ASP A 110 -6.15 4.72 -19.25
C ASP A 110 -6.47 5.87 -18.30
N PHE A 111 -5.44 6.61 -17.88
CA PHE A 111 -5.64 7.80 -17.07
C PHE A 111 -6.50 8.84 -17.80
N ASP A 112 -6.20 9.09 -19.06
CA ASP A 112 -6.91 10.11 -19.85
C ASP A 112 -8.37 9.72 -20.10
N LYS A 113 -8.66 8.43 -20.25
CA LYS A 113 -10.02 7.91 -20.43
C LYS A 113 -10.80 7.77 -19.14
N ASN A 114 -10.13 7.48 -18.04
CA ASN A 114 -10.74 7.15 -16.76
C ASN A 114 -10.11 7.92 -15.59
N PRO A 115 -10.09 9.27 -15.64
CA PRO A 115 -9.36 10.04 -14.64
C PRO A 115 -9.89 9.86 -13.21
N LYS A 116 -11.18 9.62 -13.03
CA LYS A 116 -11.78 9.43 -11.70
C LYS A 116 -11.25 8.21 -10.98
N LYS A 117 -10.84 7.20 -11.72
CA LYS A 117 -10.26 5.98 -11.19
C LYS A 117 -8.99 6.25 -10.38
N TYR A 118 -8.29 7.33 -10.72
CA TYR A 118 -7.00 7.71 -10.13
C TYR A 118 -7.13 8.78 -9.02
N GLU A 119 -8.32 9.28 -8.75
CA GLU A 119 -8.54 10.31 -7.74
C GLU A 119 -8.29 9.84 -6.31
N PRO A 120 -8.66 8.62 -5.90
CA PRO A 120 -8.41 8.17 -4.53
C PRO A 120 -6.91 8.11 -4.22
N ALA A 121 -6.59 8.26 -2.94
CA ALA A 121 -5.24 8.17 -2.43
C ALA A 121 -5.25 7.28 -1.18
N ASN A 122 -5.49 5.99 -1.40
CA ASN A 122 -5.70 5.00 -0.34
C ASN A 122 -4.55 4.01 -0.27
N GLY A 123 -4.44 3.33 0.87
CA GLY A 123 -3.62 2.15 1.02
C GLY A 123 -4.50 0.93 1.20
N TYR A 124 -4.02 -0.22 0.76
CA TYR A 124 -4.72 -1.50 0.91
C TYR A 124 -3.71 -2.54 1.38
N ALA A 125 -3.93 -3.08 2.56
CA ALA A 125 -3.06 -4.11 3.12
C ALA A 125 -3.86 -5.38 3.40
N CYS A 126 -3.23 -6.52 3.14
CA CYS A 126 -3.85 -7.84 3.24
C CYS A 126 -3.34 -8.59 4.46
N CYS A 127 -2.05 -8.82 4.54
CA CYS A 127 -1.47 -9.67 5.57
C CYS A 127 -0.02 -9.28 5.83
N LEU A 128 0.48 -9.79 6.94
CA LEU A 128 1.85 -9.62 7.37
C LEU A 128 2.55 -10.97 7.39
N TYR A 129 3.81 -10.98 6.98
CA TYR A 129 4.68 -12.11 7.13
C TYR A 129 5.81 -11.75 8.07
N ILE A 130 5.92 -12.49 9.17
CA ILE A 130 6.89 -12.23 10.23
C ILE A 130 7.84 -13.42 10.31
N VAL A 131 9.14 -13.12 10.29
CA VAL A 131 10.19 -14.13 10.52
C VAL A 131 10.72 -13.94 11.94
N GLN A 132 10.64 -15.00 12.70
CA GLN A 132 11.15 -15.02 14.07
C GLN A 132 12.56 -15.60 14.18
#